data_c5495bd6a05603003430042730bad175
#
_entry.id   c5495bd6a05603003430042730bad175
#
_cell.length_a   1.000
_cell.length_b   1.000
_cell.length_c   1.000
_cell.angle_alpha   90.00
_cell.angle_beta   90.00
_cell.angle_gamma   90.00
#
_symmetry.space_group_name_H-M   'P 1'
#
loop_
_entity.id
_entity.type
_entity.pdbx_description
1 polymer ?
#
loop_
_entity_poly.entity_id
_entity_poly.type
_entity_poly.pdbx_seq_one_letter_code
_entity_poly.pdbx_strand_id
1 'polypeptide(L)'
;PYETHPADRLRQCVFAGTTNRQDFLPRDRTGNRRFIPIPVDAELAEVHILDNEEDSRAYIDQLWAEAMTIYNSGNYKLAFSPAMQETLHAHQQDFMQEDTQAGMIYAFLEDYTGDQVCSKQLYAEALGNTNIPAEWETRAICEIMNTGISRGDIQGWQAHKTAKRY
;
A
#
# COMPACT_ATOMS: atom_id res chain seq x y z
N PRO A 1 -21.89 15.50 21.59
CA PRO A 1 -21.44 16.84 21.91
C PRO A 1 -20.21 17.15 21.07
N TYR A 2 -20.32 18.17 20.23
CA TYR A 2 -19.19 18.65 19.44
C TYR A 2 -18.37 19.57 20.34
N GLU A 3 -17.12 19.19 20.61
CA GLU A 3 -16.20 20.03 21.35
C GLU A 3 -15.82 21.24 20.49
N THR A 4 -15.83 22.43 21.06
CA THR A 4 -15.58 23.68 20.37
C THR A 4 -14.08 23.89 20.05
N HIS A 5 -13.19 23.10 20.66
CA HIS A 5 -11.76 23.17 20.45
C HIS A 5 -11.20 21.77 20.15
N PRO A 6 -10.28 21.65 19.19
CA PRO A 6 -9.60 20.38 18.93
C PRO A 6 -8.76 20.00 20.15
N ALA A 7 -8.95 18.78 20.63
CA ALA A 7 -8.13 18.20 21.70
C ALA A 7 -7.37 16.98 21.17
N ASP A 8 -6.07 16.95 21.39
CA ASP A 8 -5.25 15.80 21.07
C ASP A 8 -5.53 14.66 22.05
N ARG A 9 -5.98 13.53 21.53
CA ARG A 9 -6.18 12.29 22.31
C ARG A 9 -5.29 11.20 21.76
N LEU A 10 -4.52 10.57 22.62
CA LEU A 10 -3.74 9.39 22.25
C LEU A 10 -4.67 8.26 21.83
N ARG A 11 -4.44 7.70 20.66
CA ARG A 11 -5.20 6.57 20.15
C ARG A 11 -4.76 5.30 20.90
N GLN A 12 -5.71 4.62 21.54
CA GLN A 12 -5.50 3.37 22.29
C GLN A 12 -6.25 2.19 21.64
N CYS A 13 -6.34 2.17 20.32
CA CYS A 13 -7.03 1.11 19.61
C CYS A 13 -6.34 0.80 18.27
N VAL A 14 -6.58 -0.39 17.77
CA VAL A 14 -6.32 -0.81 16.39
C VAL A 14 -7.65 -1.04 15.69
N PHE A 15 -7.65 -0.94 14.37
CA PHE A 15 -8.81 -1.27 13.55
C PHE A 15 -8.54 -2.59 12.84
N ALA A 16 -9.51 -3.48 12.84
CA ALA A 16 -9.50 -4.70 12.05
C ALA A 16 -10.74 -4.72 11.15
N GLY A 17 -10.60 -5.32 9.99
CA GLY A 17 -11.69 -5.50 9.04
C GLY A 17 -11.43 -6.75 8.20
N THR A 18 -12.48 -7.30 7.62
CA THR A 18 -12.41 -8.47 6.75
C THR A 18 -12.90 -8.11 5.35
N THR A 19 -12.34 -8.76 4.35
CA THR A 19 -12.75 -8.59 2.95
C THR A 19 -12.46 -9.87 2.17
N ASN A 20 -13.29 -10.17 1.18
CA ASN A 20 -13.04 -11.22 0.19
C ASN A 20 -12.37 -10.68 -1.09
N ARG A 21 -12.10 -9.37 -1.14
CA ARG A 21 -11.41 -8.77 -2.28
C ARG A 21 -9.91 -8.91 -2.11
N GLN A 22 -9.24 -9.29 -3.17
CA GLN A 22 -7.78 -9.38 -3.21
C GLN A 22 -7.10 -8.04 -3.54
N ASP A 23 -7.83 -7.09 -4.12
CA ASP A 23 -7.36 -5.77 -4.54
C ASP A 23 -7.90 -4.65 -3.64
N PHE A 24 -7.94 -4.87 -2.34
CA PHE A 24 -8.60 -3.94 -1.41
C PHE A 24 -7.74 -2.77 -0.94
N LEU A 25 -6.42 -2.88 -1.09
CA LEU A 25 -5.53 -1.79 -0.70
C LEU A 25 -5.57 -0.65 -1.73
N PRO A 26 -5.66 0.59 -1.28
CA PRO A 26 -5.62 1.73 -2.18
C PRO A 26 -4.25 1.80 -2.88
N ARG A 27 -4.23 2.41 -4.05
CA ARG A 27 -3.00 2.75 -4.77
C ARG A 27 -2.26 3.84 -4.01
N ASP A 28 -1.47 3.43 -3.03
CA ASP A 28 -0.60 4.33 -2.29
C ASP A 28 0.85 4.07 -2.72
N ARG A 29 1.40 4.95 -3.56
CA ARG A 29 2.78 4.87 -4.05
C ARG A 29 3.81 5.13 -2.96
N THR A 30 3.40 5.74 -1.85
CA THR A 30 4.25 5.93 -0.66
C THR A 30 4.28 4.70 0.24
N GLY A 31 3.47 3.68 -0.09
CA GLY A 31 3.32 2.42 0.63
C GLY A 31 2.16 2.42 1.63
N ASN A 32 1.52 1.29 1.74
CA ASN A 32 0.36 1.07 2.61
C ASN A 32 0.77 0.79 4.08
N ARG A 33 1.74 1.53 4.63
CA ARG A 33 2.38 1.30 5.93
C ARG A 33 1.44 1.14 7.14
N ARG A 34 0.16 1.51 6.98
CA ARG A 34 -0.87 1.42 8.03
C ARG A 34 -1.70 0.15 7.93
N PHE A 35 -1.55 -0.59 6.86
CA PHE A 35 -2.31 -1.80 6.60
C PHE A 35 -1.41 -3.02 6.78
N ILE A 36 -1.94 -4.01 7.47
CA ILE A 36 -1.30 -5.30 7.68
C ILE A 36 -2.25 -6.34 7.10
N PRO A 37 -2.13 -6.69 5.79
CA PRO A 37 -2.94 -7.74 5.21
C PRO A 37 -2.53 -9.09 5.82
N ILE A 38 -3.53 -9.83 6.29
CA ILE A 38 -3.35 -11.17 6.84
C ILE A 38 -4.20 -12.10 5.99
N PRO A 39 -3.58 -12.90 5.09
CA PRO A 39 -4.29 -13.91 4.33
C PRO A 39 -4.85 -14.96 5.30
N VAL A 40 -6.11 -15.33 5.09
CA VAL A 40 -6.78 -16.37 5.87
C VAL A 40 -7.22 -17.47 4.90
N ASP A 41 -6.81 -18.68 5.20
CA ASP A 41 -7.19 -19.87 4.46
C ASP A 41 -8.02 -20.79 5.36
N ALA A 42 -9.28 -20.96 5.02
CA ALA A 42 -10.20 -21.79 5.80
C ALA A 42 -9.84 -23.30 5.71
N GLU A 43 -9.14 -23.73 4.66
CA GLU A 43 -8.73 -25.15 4.51
C GLU A 43 -7.60 -25.52 5.49
N LEU A 44 -6.87 -24.53 5.99
CA LEU A 44 -5.83 -24.71 6.99
C LEU A 44 -6.35 -24.66 8.43
N ALA A 45 -7.63 -24.40 8.63
CA ALA A 45 -8.22 -24.34 9.96
C ALA A 45 -8.40 -25.75 10.52
N GLU A 46 -7.66 -26.08 11.57
CA GLU A 46 -7.79 -27.37 12.28
C GLU A 46 -9.07 -27.42 13.14
N VAL A 47 -9.51 -26.28 13.66
CA VAL A 47 -10.68 -26.14 14.51
C VAL A 47 -11.46 -24.89 14.09
N HIS A 48 -12.77 -25.05 13.95
CA HIS A 48 -13.65 -23.91 13.73
C HIS A 48 -14.08 -23.30 15.06
N ILE A 49 -13.92 -22.01 15.24
CA ILE A 49 -14.14 -21.30 16.51
C ILE A 49 -15.60 -21.42 17.03
N LEU A 50 -16.55 -21.74 16.17
CA LEU A 50 -17.96 -21.91 16.54
C LEU A 50 -18.35 -23.37 16.81
N ASP A 51 -17.46 -24.34 16.64
CA ASP A 51 -17.78 -25.77 16.85
C ASP A 51 -17.94 -26.11 18.32
N ASN A 52 -17.15 -25.48 19.19
CA ASN A 52 -17.24 -25.64 20.63
C ASN A 52 -16.96 -24.28 21.31
N GLU A 53 -18.01 -23.68 21.88
CA GLU A 53 -17.92 -22.36 22.48
C GLU A 53 -17.01 -22.35 23.74
N GLU A 54 -17.04 -23.41 24.55
CA GLU A 54 -16.27 -23.50 25.79
C GLU A 54 -14.77 -23.56 25.51
N ASP A 55 -14.36 -24.45 24.59
CA ASP A 55 -12.96 -24.59 24.18
C ASP A 55 -12.46 -23.32 23.49
N SER A 56 -13.26 -22.73 22.65
CA SER A 56 -12.91 -21.47 21.96
C SER A 56 -12.74 -20.32 22.91
N ARG A 57 -13.59 -20.23 23.93
CA ARG A 57 -13.47 -19.22 24.99
C ARG A 57 -12.19 -19.42 25.78
N ALA A 58 -11.90 -20.64 26.20
CA ALA A 58 -10.67 -20.98 26.92
C ALA A 58 -9.41 -20.65 26.10
N TYR A 59 -9.44 -20.93 24.79
CA TYR A 59 -8.35 -20.58 23.88
C TYR A 59 -8.13 -19.06 23.78
N ILE A 60 -9.21 -18.28 23.64
CA ILE A 60 -9.15 -16.83 23.56
C ILE A 60 -8.64 -16.24 24.90
N ASP A 61 -9.09 -16.76 26.04
CA ASP A 61 -8.62 -16.35 27.35
C ASP A 61 -7.12 -16.60 27.51
N GLN A 62 -6.61 -17.73 27.02
CA GLN A 62 -5.19 -18.03 27.00
C GLN A 62 -4.40 -17.04 26.12
N LEU A 63 -4.88 -16.71 24.93
CA LEU A 63 -4.24 -15.71 24.07
C LEU A 63 -4.15 -14.35 24.74
N TRP A 64 -5.20 -13.93 25.44
CA TRP A 64 -5.18 -12.66 26.19
C TRP A 64 -4.21 -12.72 27.37
N ALA A 65 -4.13 -13.85 28.08
CA ALA A 65 -3.19 -14.01 29.18
C ALA A 65 -1.73 -13.93 28.70
N GLU A 66 -1.41 -14.53 27.57
CA GLU A 66 -0.08 -14.43 26.95
C GLU A 66 0.23 -13.00 26.50
N ALA A 67 -0.71 -12.34 25.82
CA ALA A 67 -0.55 -10.95 25.41
C ALA A 67 -0.30 -10.02 26.59
N MET A 68 -1.04 -10.21 27.69
CA MET A 68 -0.86 -9.44 28.93
C MET A 68 0.47 -9.72 29.60
N THR A 69 0.96 -10.95 29.54
CA THR A 69 2.28 -11.33 30.07
C THR A 69 3.39 -10.61 29.30
N ILE A 70 3.30 -10.60 27.96
CA ILE A 70 4.24 -9.88 27.09
C ILE A 70 4.17 -8.37 27.38
N TYR A 71 2.97 -7.81 27.46
CA TYR A 71 2.77 -6.40 27.75
C TYR A 71 3.37 -5.99 29.11
N ASN A 72 3.10 -6.75 30.17
CA ASN A 72 3.58 -6.46 31.52
C ASN A 72 5.10 -6.66 31.66
N SER A 73 5.72 -7.49 30.80
CA SER A 73 7.18 -7.66 30.82
C SER A 73 7.94 -6.42 30.37
N GLY A 74 7.30 -5.48 29.65
CA GLY A 74 7.94 -4.32 29.04
C GLY A 74 8.96 -4.64 27.93
N ASN A 75 9.19 -5.92 27.61
CA ASN A 75 10.18 -6.38 26.63
C ASN A 75 9.59 -6.56 25.22
N TYR A 76 8.73 -5.65 24.79
CA TYR A 76 8.15 -5.69 23.44
C TYR A 76 8.48 -4.42 22.67
N LYS A 77 8.48 -4.54 21.36
CA LYS A 77 8.62 -3.40 20.44
C LYS A 77 7.43 -3.35 19.51
N LEU A 78 6.81 -2.17 19.40
CA LEU A 78 5.74 -1.92 18.40
C LEU A 78 6.34 -1.58 17.02
N ALA A 79 7.36 -2.31 16.63
CA ALA A 79 8.03 -2.16 15.34
C ALA A 79 8.39 -3.54 14.80
N PHE A 80 8.13 -3.75 13.53
CA PHE A 80 8.56 -4.96 12.84
C PHE A 80 10.08 -5.00 12.66
N SER A 81 10.64 -6.19 12.67
CA SER A 81 12.03 -6.40 12.24
C SER A 81 12.16 -6.05 10.73
N PRO A 82 13.38 -5.74 10.24
CA PRO A 82 13.57 -5.47 8.81
C PRO A 82 13.05 -6.59 7.91
N ALA A 83 13.29 -7.85 8.27
CA ALA A 83 12.79 -9.00 7.52
C ALA A 83 11.25 -9.06 7.49
N MET A 84 10.59 -8.79 8.62
CA MET A 84 9.12 -8.73 8.64
C MET A 84 8.56 -7.55 7.86
N GLN A 85 9.28 -6.42 7.84
CA GLN A 85 8.87 -5.27 7.02
C GLN A 85 8.92 -5.59 5.52
N GLU A 86 9.94 -6.32 5.09
CA GLU A 86 10.08 -6.76 3.70
C GLU A 86 8.95 -7.74 3.33
N THR A 87 8.67 -8.74 4.17
CA THR A 87 7.55 -9.67 3.98
C THR A 87 6.21 -8.93 3.94
N LEU A 88 5.99 -8.00 4.87
CA LEU A 88 4.78 -7.18 4.89
C LEU A 88 4.64 -6.35 3.62
N HIS A 89 5.73 -5.77 3.15
CA HIS A 89 5.71 -4.98 1.92
C HIS A 89 5.37 -5.85 0.70
N ALA A 90 5.92 -7.05 0.59
CA ALA A 90 5.57 -8.00 -0.46
C ALA A 90 4.07 -8.34 -0.41
N HIS A 91 3.54 -8.70 0.76
CA HIS A 91 2.11 -8.95 0.92
C HIS A 91 1.24 -7.73 0.57
N GLN A 92 1.66 -6.53 0.94
CA GLN A 92 0.93 -5.32 0.57
C GLN A 92 0.84 -5.13 -0.94
N GLN A 93 1.90 -5.48 -1.69
CA GLN A 93 1.88 -5.42 -3.16
C GLN A 93 0.85 -6.40 -3.75
N ASP A 94 0.75 -7.61 -3.22
CA ASP A 94 -0.21 -8.62 -3.69
C ASP A 94 -1.67 -8.17 -3.56
N PHE A 95 -1.96 -7.31 -2.58
CA PHE A 95 -3.31 -6.78 -2.31
C PHE A 95 -3.57 -5.38 -2.87
N MET A 96 -2.60 -4.80 -3.57
CA MET A 96 -2.78 -3.50 -4.22
C MET A 96 -3.47 -3.65 -5.57
N GLN A 97 -4.29 -2.68 -5.89
CA GLN A 97 -4.88 -2.59 -7.23
C GLN A 97 -3.80 -2.37 -8.29
N GLU A 98 -3.91 -3.05 -9.41
CA GLU A 98 -3.04 -2.83 -10.56
C GLU A 98 -3.11 -1.38 -11.04
N ASP A 99 -1.96 -0.79 -11.30
CA ASP A 99 -1.85 0.54 -11.90
C ASP A 99 -1.82 0.44 -13.43
N THR A 100 -2.99 0.34 -14.03
CA THR A 100 -3.14 0.24 -15.49
C THR A 100 -2.45 1.40 -16.22
N GLN A 101 -2.49 2.62 -15.65
CA GLN A 101 -1.82 3.78 -16.25
C GLN A 101 -0.30 3.62 -16.22
N ALA A 102 0.25 3.13 -15.11
CA ALA A 102 1.68 2.82 -15.03
C ALA A 102 2.06 1.75 -16.06
N GLY A 103 1.30 0.67 -16.16
CA GLY A 103 1.53 -0.38 -17.15
C GLY A 103 1.53 0.15 -18.60
N MET A 104 0.57 1.00 -18.96
CA MET A 104 0.51 1.62 -20.28
C MET A 104 1.71 2.54 -20.54
N ILE A 105 2.12 3.33 -19.54
CA ILE A 105 3.30 4.21 -19.67
C ILE A 105 4.58 3.39 -19.80
N TYR A 106 4.73 2.33 -19.02
CA TYR A 106 5.94 1.49 -19.07
C TYR A 106 6.04 0.76 -20.42
N ALA A 107 4.95 0.17 -20.91
CA ALA A 107 4.91 -0.45 -22.23
C ALA A 107 5.25 0.55 -23.35
N PHE A 108 4.74 1.78 -23.28
CA PHE A 108 5.08 2.83 -24.23
C PHE A 108 6.58 3.16 -24.20
N LEU A 109 7.19 3.23 -23.00
CA LEU A 109 8.60 3.57 -22.85
C LEU A 109 9.55 2.48 -23.33
N GLU A 110 9.13 1.21 -23.32
CA GLU A 110 9.92 0.08 -23.87
C GLU A 110 10.14 0.22 -25.38
N ASP A 111 9.14 0.71 -26.11
CA ASP A 111 9.20 0.91 -27.56
C ASP A 111 9.65 2.32 -27.96
N TYR A 112 9.82 3.22 -27.00
CA TYR A 112 10.12 4.62 -27.28
C TYR A 112 11.59 4.84 -27.58
N THR A 113 11.87 5.40 -28.76
CA THR A 113 13.24 5.61 -29.28
C THR A 113 13.82 7.00 -28.99
N GLY A 114 13.05 7.89 -28.37
CA GLY A 114 13.51 9.26 -28.06
C GLY A 114 14.31 9.33 -26.77
N ASP A 115 15.18 10.34 -26.67
CA ASP A 115 16.02 10.57 -25.49
C ASP A 115 15.30 11.26 -24.34
N GLN A 116 14.18 11.90 -24.60
CA GLN A 116 13.40 12.68 -23.64
C GLN A 116 11.92 12.49 -23.86
N VAL A 117 11.18 12.48 -22.78
CA VAL A 117 9.73 12.43 -22.80
C VAL A 117 9.18 13.39 -21.74
N CYS A 118 8.08 14.06 -22.03
CA CYS A 118 7.39 14.92 -21.06
C CYS A 118 6.04 14.32 -20.66
N SER A 119 5.52 14.74 -19.53
CA SER A 119 4.24 14.25 -19.00
C SER A 119 3.06 14.49 -19.97
N LYS A 120 3.09 15.59 -20.75
CA LYS A 120 2.07 15.85 -21.77
C LYS A 120 2.13 14.84 -22.91
N GLN A 121 3.32 14.43 -23.31
CA GLN A 121 3.52 13.41 -24.35
C GLN A 121 3.04 12.03 -23.85
N LEU A 122 3.41 11.64 -22.63
CA LEU A 122 2.92 10.41 -22.03
C LEU A 122 1.39 10.40 -21.90
N TYR A 123 0.80 11.53 -21.55
CA TYR A 123 -0.66 11.67 -21.48
C TYR A 123 -1.34 11.44 -22.84
N ALA A 124 -0.75 11.97 -23.90
CA ALA A 124 -1.31 11.85 -25.24
C ALA A 124 -0.99 10.50 -25.91
N GLU A 125 0.28 10.09 -25.90
CA GLU A 125 0.75 8.97 -26.70
C GLU A 125 0.65 7.64 -25.94
N ALA A 126 1.01 7.60 -24.65
CA ALA A 126 0.92 6.38 -23.88
C ALA A 126 -0.50 6.10 -23.35
N LEU A 127 -1.22 7.13 -22.92
CA LEU A 127 -2.57 6.99 -22.36
C LEU A 127 -3.69 7.26 -23.37
N GLY A 128 -3.35 7.64 -24.62
CA GLY A 128 -4.33 7.85 -25.70
C GLY A 128 -5.27 9.05 -25.51
N ASN A 129 -4.91 10.03 -24.70
CA ASN A 129 -5.74 11.18 -24.42
C ASN A 129 -5.50 12.32 -25.43
N THR A 130 -6.55 12.98 -25.87
CA THR A 130 -6.47 14.06 -26.87
C THR A 130 -6.52 15.47 -26.26
N ASN A 131 -6.90 15.56 -25.00
CA ASN A 131 -7.04 16.84 -24.27
C ASN A 131 -5.70 17.28 -23.66
N ILE A 132 -5.65 18.54 -23.22
CA ILE A 132 -4.52 19.02 -22.40
C ILE A 132 -4.68 18.44 -20.98
N PRO A 133 -3.64 17.78 -20.41
CA PRO A 133 -3.74 17.22 -19.10
C PRO A 133 -3.97 18.28 -18.03
N ALA A 134 -4.87 18.01 -17.10
CA ALA A 134 -5.05 18.80 -15.90
C ALA A 134 -3.81 18.69 -15.00
N GLU A 135 -3.67 19.63 -14.05
CA GLU A 135 -2.50 19.65 -13.16
C GLU A 135 -2.37 18.35 -12.33
N TRP A 136 -3.48 17.80 -11.86
CA TRP A 136 -3.48 16.55 -11.10
C TRP A 136 -3.09 15.33 -11.95
N GLU A 137 -3.47 15.29 -13.23
CA GLU A 137 -3.07 14.23 -14.17
C GLU A 137 -1.57 14.31 -14.46
N THR A 138 -1.06 15.52 -14.68
CA THR A 138 0.36 15.76 -14.85
C THR A 138 1.16 15.29 -13.62
N ARG A 139 0.67 15.58 -12.41
CA ARG A 139 1.29 15.12 -11.17
C ARG A 139 1.27 13.60 -11.05
N ALA A 140 0.13 12.96 -11.39
CA ALA A 140 0.01 11.51 -11.36
C ALA A 140 1.01 10.82 -12.31
N ILE A 141 1.18 11.34 -13.53
CA ILE A 141 2.16 10.82 -14.49
C ILE A 141 3.60 11.02 -13.97
N CYS A 142 3.91 12.19 -13.44
CA CYS A 142 5.23 12.44 -12.85
C CYS A 142 5.52 11.49 -11.68
N GLU A 143 4.51 11.18 -10.88
CA GLU A 143 4.62 10.25 -9.77
C GLU A 143 4.83 8.80 -10.26
N ILE A 144 4.12 8.35 -11.31
CA ILE A 144 4.35 7.06 -11.96
C ILE A 144 5.80 6.96 -12.42
N MET A 145 6.30 7.95 -13.15
CA MET A 145 7.67 7.98 -13.64
C MET A 145 8.71 7.94 -12.51
N ASN A 146 8.56 8.80 -11.51
CA ASN A 146 9.50 8.85 -10.39
C ASN A 146 9.50 7.53 -9.59
N THR A 147 8.35 6.92 -9.41
CA THR A 147 8.20 5.63 -8.71
C THR A 147 8.85 4.51 -9.53
N GLY A 148 8.56 4.44 -10.84
CA GLY A 148 9.14 3.44 -11.73
C GLY A 148 10.67 3.52 -11.81
N ILE A 149 11.21 4.73 -11.86
CA ILE A 149 12.67 4.97 -11.80
C ILE A 149 13.24 4.50 -10.46
N SER A 150 12.60 4.87 -9.35
CA SER A 150 13.09 4.52 -8.00
C SER A 150 13.08 3.02 -7.73
N ARG A 151 12.10 2.30 -8.27
CA ARG A 151 11.94 0.84 -8.10
C ARG A 151 12.76 0.04 -9.10
N GLY A 152 13.23 0.68 -10.18
CA GLY A 152 13.89 0.01 -11.29
C GLY A 152 12.94 -0.68 -12.27
N ASP A 153 11.64 -0.37 -12.20
CA ASP A 153 10.61 -0.89 -13.12
C ASP A 153 10.86 -0.37 -14.56
N ILE A 154 11.41 0.85 -14.67
CA ILE A 154 11.87 1.45 -15.94
C ILE A 154 13.35 1.78 -15.86
N GLN A 155 14.14 1.23 -16.78
CA GLN A 155 15.60 1.43 -16.81
C GLN A 155 15.99 2.47 -17.87
N GLY A 156 17.11 3.12 -17.66
CA GLY A 156 17.67 4.11 -18.61
C GLY A 156 17.03 5.51 -18.52
N TRP A 157 16.04 5.73 -17.65
CA TRP A 157 15.35 7.00 -17.49
C TRP A 157 15.77 7.74 -16.23
N GLN A 158 15.85 9.06 -16.31
CA GLN A 158 16.19 9.93 -15.19
C GLN A 158 15.21 11.10 -15.11
N ALA A 159 14.85 11.49 -13.87
CA ALA A 159 14.04 12.66 -13.66
C ALA A 159 14.83 13.94 -14.03
N HIS A 160 14.31 14.74 -14.95
CA HIS A 160 14.88 16.02 -15.34
C HIS A 160 13.93 17.17 -15.00
N LYS A 161 14.43 18.15 -14.25
CA LYS A 161 13.67 19.38 -13.96
C LYS A 161 14.08 20.46 -14.95
N THR A 162 13.17 20.85 -15.82
CA THR A 162 13.39 22.03 -16.67
C THR A 162 13.27 23.30 -15.86
N ALA A 163 14.26 24.18 -15.96
CA ALA A 163 14.26 25.47 -15.28
C ALA A 163 13.26 26.49 -15.88
N LYS A 164 12.72 26.21 -17.06
CA LYS A 164 11.75 27.10 -17.73
C LYS A 164 10.33 26.60 -17.49
N ARG A 165 9.53 27.39 -16.79
CA ARG A 165 8.07 27.31 -16.83
C ARG A 165 7.63 27.86 -18.21
N TYR A 166 7.01 27.02 -19.02
CA TYR A 166 6.27 27.48 -20.19
C TYR A 166 4.82 27.71 -19.79
#